data_bec3b652142ae6e7ea2a96fc7f33a142
#
_entry.id   bec3b652142ae6e7ea2a96fc7f33a142
#
_cell.length_a   1.000
_cell.length_b   1.000
_cell.length_c   1.000
_cell.angle_alpha   90.00
_cell.angle_beta   90.00
_cell.angle_gamma   90.00
#
_symmetry.space_group_name_H-M   'P 1'
#
loop_
_entity.id
_entity.type
_entity.pdbx_description
1 polymer ?
#
loop_
_entity_poly.entity_id
_entity_poly.type
_entity_poly.pdbx_seq_one_letter_code
_entity_poly.pdbx_strand_id
1 'polypeptide(L)'
;MKKIIYLACFLAVISAIAGGVLAFVNDMTYERINEMAIASEKENLVKIYPSGAFEEVTFDDESGLLEKVFKVDNGAYIYKVSVYGYKDYVSYLVAIKDDKIDGFAIISVNDTPGYGMKVAEQDYIDRMQGVAVDAEIPLISGATITSESVAKGITAAFELNKSLGGN
;
A
#
# COMPACT_ATOMS: atom_id res chain seq x y z
N MET A 1 -38.02 -36.24 -17.21
CA MET A 1 -38.26 -34.81 -16.91
C MET A 1 -38.39 -34.51 -15.41
N LYS A 2 -39.26 -35.22 -14.64
CA LYS A 2 -39.44 -34.95 -13.19
C LYS A 2 -38.16 -35.07 -12.35
N LYS A 3 -37.28 -36.06 -12.62
CA LYS A 3 -36.00 -36.24 -11.90
C LYS A 3 -35.00 -35.07 -12.15
N ILE A 4 -34.97 -34.54 -13.38
CA ILE A 4 -34.10 -33.43 -13.76
C ILE A 4 -34.54 -32.16 -13.03
N ILE A 5 -35.84 -31.89 -12.99
CA ILE A 5 -36.41 -30.73 -12.28
C ILE A 5 -36.13 -30.84 -10.78
N TYR A 6 -36.28 -32.01 -10.18
CA TYR A 6 -35.96 -32.22 -8.77
C TYR A 6 -34.49 -31.95 -8.45
N LEU A 7 -33.57 -32.47 -9.28
CA LEU A 7 -32.13 -32.19 -9.14
C LEU A 7 -31.79 -30.70 -9.30
N ALA A 8 -32.42 -30.04 -10.27
CA ALA A 8 -32.22 -28.60 -10.49
C ALA A 8 -32.71 -27.77 -9.30
N CYS A 9 -33.90 -28.09 -8.78
CA CYS A 9 -34.42 -27.41 -7.57
C CYS A 9 -33.56 -27.68 -6.34
N PHE A 10 -33.10 -28.91 -6.14
CA PHE A 10 -32.20 -29.24 -5.03
C PHE A 10 -30.88 -28.46 -5.10
N LEU A 11 -30.28 -28.41 -6.30
CA LEU A 11 -29.05 -27.64 -6.52
C LEU A 11 -29.28 -26.12 -6.30
N ALA A 12 -30.40 -25.60 -6.79
CA ALA A 12 -30.76 -24.19 -6.60
C ALA A 12 -30.90 -23.81 -5.10
N VAL A 13 -31.54 -24.71 -4.31
CA VAL A 13 -31.70 -24.48 -2.85
C VAL A 13 -30.33 -24.48 -2.14
N ILE A 14 -29.47 -25.44 -2.45
CA ILE A 14 -28.13 -25.50 -1.86
C ILE A 14 -27.31 -24.25 -2.24
N SER A 15 -27.36 -23.85 -3.51
CA SER A 15 -26.66 -22.66 -3.98
C SER A 15 -27.18 -21.38 -3.32
N ALA A 16 -28.50 -21.27 -3.12
CA ALA A 16 -29.10 -20.13 -2.42
C ALA A 16 -28.69 -20.08 -0.95
N ILE A 17 -28.65 -21.22 -0.26
CA ILE A 17 -28.18 -21.30 1.13
C ILE A 17 -26.69 -20.92 1.22
N ALA A 18 -25.85 -21.51 0.37
CA ALA A 18 -24.41 -21.23 0.35
C ALA A 18 -24.13 -19.75 0.05
N GLY A 19 -24.79 -19.18 -0.96
CA GLY A 19 -24.68 -17.78 -1.30
C GLY A 19 -25.19 -16.85 -0.18
N GLY A 20 -26.31 -17.20 0.44
CA GLY A 20 -26.84 -16.44 1.58
C GLY A 20 -25.92 -16.44 2.80
N VAL A 21 -25.35 -17.59 3.16
CA VAL A 21 -24.38 -17.69 4.25
C VAL A 21 -23.13 -16.86 3.92
N LEU A 22 -22.62 -16.94 2.69
CA LEU A 22 -21.44 -16.18 2.27
C LEU A 22 -21.70 -14.67 2.32
N ALA A 23 -22.85 -14.21 1.83
CA ALA A 23 -23.24 -12.80 1.90
C ALA A 23 -23.37 -12.31 3.36
N PHE A 24 -24.00 -13.09 4.22
CA PHE A 24 -24.16 -12.77 5.64
C PHE A 24 -22.81 -12.67 6.36
N VAL A 25 -21.90 -13.63 6.13
CA VAL A 25 -20.55 -13.60 6.72
C VAL A 25 -19.76 -12.41 6.19
N ASN A 26 -19.85 -12.12 4.90
CA ASN A 26 -19.19 -10.95 4.31
C ASN A 26 -19.67 -9.64 4.96
N ASP A 27 -20.97 -9.46 5.10
CA ASP A 27 -21.55 -8.26 5.71
C ASP A 27 -21.11 -8.08 7.18
N MET A 28 -21.14 -9.17 7.95
CA MET A 28 -20.69 -9.18 9.34
C MET A 28 -19.18 -8.94 9.51
N THR A 29 -18.38 -9.32 8.51
CA THR A 29 -16.91 -9.20 8.55
C THR A 29 -16.41 -7.89 7.99
N TYR A 30 -17.17 -7.26 7.09
CA TYR A 30 -16.77 -6.05 6.37
C TYR A 30 -16.42 -4.88 7.31
N GLU A 31 -17.25 -4.62 8.31
CA GLU A 31 -17.01 -3.56 9.31
C GLU A 31 -15.71 -3.83 10.09
N ARG A 32 -15.49 -5.07 10.52
CA ARG A 32 -14.27 -5.48 11.24
C ARG A 32 -13.01 -5.33 10.39
N ILE A 33 -13.07 -5.74 9.14
CA ILE A 33 -11.94 -5.60 8.21
C ILE A 33 -11.61 -4.12 8.00
N ASN A 34 -12.63 -3.28 7.84
CA ASN A 34 -12.45 -1.85 7.63
C ASN A 34 -11.87 -1.15 8.87
N GLU A 35 -12.38 -1.46 10.07
CA GLU A 35 -11.83 -0.95 11.34
C GLU A 35 -10.35 -1.36 11.53
N MET A 36 -10.02 -2.62 11.24
CA MET A 36 -8.65 -3.11 11.33
C MET A 36 -7.73 -2.46 10.29
N ALA A 37 -8.22 -2.22 9.08
CA ALA A 37 -7.47 -1.54 8.03
C ALA A 37 -7.14 -0.10 8.43
N ILE A 38 -8.11 0.65 8.96
CA ILE A 38 -7.92 2.02 9.46
C ILE A 38 -6.95 2.05 10.65
N ALA A 39 -7.09 1.11 11.59
CA ALA A 39 -6.20 1.02 12.74
C ALA A 39 -4.75 0.71 12.33
N SER A 40 -4.56 -0.24 11.41
CA SER A 40 -3.26 -0.60 10.87
C SER A 40 -2.63 0.54 10.05
N GLU A 41 -3.43 1.26 9.28
CA GLU A 41 -2.97 2.42 8.53
C GLU A 41 -2.47 3.52 9.48
N LYS A 42 -3.25 3.83 10.52
CA LYS A 42 -2.83 4.79 11.54
C LYS A 42 -1.56 4.36 12.28
N GLU A 43 -1.44 3.07 12.61
CA GLU A 43 -0.23 2.54 13.23
C GLU A 43 1.01 2.73 12.35
N ASN A 44 0.89 2.50 11.05
CA ASN A 44 1.99 2.68 10.12
C ASN A 44 2.37 4.16 9.92
N LEU A 45 1.39 5.06 9.88
CA LEU A 45 1.64 6.51 9.84
C LEU A 45 2.39 6.99 11.10
N VAL A 46 1.99 6.50 12.27
CA VAL A 46 2.63 6.83 13.57
C VAL A 46 4.06 6.30 13.64
N LYS A 47 4.42 5.24 12.92
CA LYS A 47 5.84 4.78 12.83
C LYS A 47 6.75 5.83 12.19
N ILE A 48 6.24 6.61 11.23
CA ILE A 48 7.00 7.69 10.59
C ILE A 48 6.96 8.96 11.45
N TYR A 49 5.76 9.37 11.88
CA TYR A 49 5.57 10.55 12.73
C TYR A 49 4.74 10.21 13.96
N PRO A 50 5.38 9.87 15.11
CA PRO A 50 4.68 9.41 16.31
C PRO A 50 3.68 10.41 16.91
N SER A 51 3.87 11.70 16.69
CA SER A 51 3.01 12.78 17.21
C SER A 51 2.34 13.62 16.12
N GLY A 52 2.35 13.15 14.86
CA GLY A 52 1.75 13.87 13.73
C GLY A 52 0.21 13.80 13.74
N ALA A 53 -0.44 14.88 13.33
CA ALA A 53 -1.82 14.85 12.89
C ALA A 53 -1.83 14.61 11.36
N PHE A 54 -2.67 13.67 10.92
CA PHE A 54 -2.72 13.21 9.53
C PHE A 54 -4.08 13.57 8.94
N GLU A 55 -4.08 14.25 7.80
CA GLU A 55 -5.26 14.58 7.01
C GLU A 55 -5.16 13.92 5.64
N GLU A 56 -6.13 13.09 5.27
CA GLU A 56 -6.17 12.47 3.95
C GLU A 56 -6.49 13.52 2.88
N VAL A 57 -5.67 13.60 1.85
CA VAL A 57 -5.78 14.55 0.75
C VAL A 57 -6.24 13.83 -0.51
N THR A 58 -7.23 14.40 -1.18
CA THR A 58 -7.64 13.93 -2.52
C THR A 58 -6.62 14.38 -3.56
N PHE A 59 -6.23 13.49 -4.43
CA PHE A 59 -5.24 13.72 -5.47
C PHE A 59 -5.64 13.02 -6.77
N ASP A 60 -4.99 13.39 -7.85
CA ASP A 60 -5.08 12.70 -9.14
C ASP A 60 -3.72 12.10 -9.46
N ASP A 61 -3.68 10.79 -9.70
CA ASP A 61 -2.44 10.05 -9.98
C ASP A 61 -2.57 9.30 -11.31
N GLU A 62 -1.91 9.80 -12.33
CA GLU A 62 -1.85 9.15 -13.65
C GLU A 62 -1.03 7.85 -13.63
N SER A 63 -0.13 7.66 -12.65
CA SER A 63 0.71 6.47 -12.55
C SER A 63 -0.04 5.23 -12.06
N GLY A 64 -1.10 5.42 -11.27
CA GLY A 64 -1.85 4.35 -10.60
C GLY A 64 -1.05 3.60 -9.54
N LEU A 65 0.07 4.17 -9.07
CA LEU A 65 0.95 3.57 -8.06
C LEU A 65 0.66 4.09 -6.66
N LEU A 66 0.02 5.26 -6.55
CA LEU A 66 -0.27 5.92 -5.28
C LEU A 66 -1.70 5.59 -4.83
N GLU A 67 -1.83 4.96 -3.67
CA GLU A 67 -3.15 4.57 -3.13
C GLU A 67 -3.79 5.70 -2.32
N LYS A 68 -2.98 6.40 -1.49
CA LYS A 68 -3.42 7.46 -0.58
C LYS A 68 -2.32 8.49 -0.34
N VAL A 69 -2.74 9.69 -0.03
CA VAL A 69 -1.85 10.79 0.37
C VAL A 69 -2.35 11.38 1.69
N PHE A 70 -1.44 11.59 2.63
CA PHE A 70 -1.73 12.23 3.90
C PHE A 70 -0.86 13.46 4.07
N LYS A 71 -1.48 14.56 4.42
CA LYS A 71 -0.77 15.77 4.86
C LYS A 71 -0.53 15.69 6.35
N VAL A 72 0.67 16.04 6.78
CA VAL A 72 1.08 16.07 8.18
C VAL A 72 1.14 17.53 8.67
N ASP A 73 0.80 17.76 9.92
CA ASP A 73 0.81 19.11 10.56
C ASP A 73 2.19 19.82 10.51
N ASN A 74 3.26 19.04 10.37
CA ASN A 74 4.63 19.55 10.21
C ASN A 74 5.00 19.99 8.78
N GLY A 75 4.03 19.95 7.84
CA GLY A 75 4.22 20.32 6.43
C GLY A 75 4.71 19.19 5.53
N ALA A 76 4.98 17.99 6.05
CA ALA A 76 5.30 16.82 5.25
C ALA A 76 4.07 16.23 4.58
N TYR A 77 4.28 15.47 3.49
CA TYR A 77 3.28 14.61 2.88
C TYR A 77 3.73 13.16 2.97
N ILE A 78 2.81 12.26 3.34
CA ILE A 78 3.04 10.81 3.34
C ILE A 78 2.24 10.19 2.21
N TYR A 79 2.92 9.44 1.36
CA TYR A 79 2.37 8.74 0.22
C TYR A 79 2.31 7.24 0.53
N LYS A 80 1.12 6.66 0.44
CA LYS A 80 0.95 5.21 0.45
C LYS A 80 1.06 4.70 -0.97
N VAL A 81 2.07 3.91 -1.20
CA VAL A 81 2.47 3.42 -2.53
C VAL A 81 2.30 1.91 -2.59
N SER A 82 1.81 1.40 -3.71
CA SER A 82 1.72 -0.02 -4.00
C SER A 82 2.30 -0.30 -5.38
N VAL A 83 3.37 -1.08 -5.43
CA VAL A 83 4.07 -1.42 -6.67
C VAL A 83 4.19 -2.92 -6.83
N TYR A 84 4.14 -3.42 -8.06
CA TYR A 84 4.39 -4.82 -8.32
C TYR A 84 5.89 -5.09 -8.39
N GLY A 85 6.39 -5.90 -7.46
CA GLY A 85 7.78 -6.34 -7.41
C GLY A 85 8.08 -7.46 -8.42
N TYR A 86 8.98 -8.37 -8.06
CA TYR A 86 9.29 -9.52 -8.92
C TYR A 86 8.17 -10.56 -8.96
N LYS A 87 7.54 -10.86 -7.81
CA LYS A 87 6.53 -11.92 -7.67
C LYS A 87 5.17 -11.39 -7.24
N ASP A 88 5.15 -10.40 -6.37
CA ASP A 88 3.92 -9.90 -5.75
C ASP A 88 4.07 -8.41 -5.40
N TYR A 89 3.00 -7.81 -4.87
CA TYR A 89 2.98 -6.41 -4.51
C TYR A 89 3.84 -6.09 -3.29
N VAL A 90 4.46 -4.92 -3.35
CA VAL A 90 5.15 -4.27 -2.22
C VAL A 90 4.39 -2.99 -1.92
N SER A 91 3.87 -2.87 -0.69
CA SER A 91 3.19 -1.68 -0.21
C SER A 91 4.03 -1.00 0.86
N TYR A 92 4.20 0.30 0.75
CA TYR A 92 5.04 1.08 1.65
C TYR A 92 4.52 2.51 1.81
N LEU A 93 5.01 3.19 2.84
CA LEU A 93 4.83 4.61 3.05
C LEU A 93 6.14 5.34 2.77
N VAL A 94 6.07 6.44 2.06
CA VAL A 94 7.16 7.38 1.91
C VAL A 94 6.70 8.76 2.33
N ALA A 95 7.39 9.36 3.30
CA ALA A 95 7.18 10.73 3.73
C ALA A 95 8.15 11.64 3.02
N ILE A 96 7.65 12.70 2.42
CA ILE A 96 8.44 13.69 1.70
C ILE A 96 8.30 15.04 2.41
N LYS A 97 9.43 15.65 2.70
CA LYS A 97 9.53 16.98 3.30
C LYS A 97 10.78 17.67 2.78
N ASP A 98 10.67 18.95 2.45
CA ASP A 98 11.79 19.77 1.95
C ASP A 98 12.53 19.10 0.78
N ASP A 99 11.77 18.53 -0.19
CA ASP A 99 12.27 17.80 -1.37
C ASP A 99 13.15 16.57 -1.05
N LYS A 100 12.96 15.97 0.12
CA LYS A 100 13.70 14.78 0.56
C LYS A 100 12.77 13.74 1.17
N ILE A 101 13.21 12.50 1.16
CA ILE A 101 12.58 11.43 1.94
C ILE A 101 12.90 11.67 3.42
N ASP A 102 11.90 12.06 4.19
CA ASP A 102 11.98 12.27 5.64
C ASP A 102 11.59 11.01 6.44
N GLY A 103 10.89 10.07 5.80
CA GLY A 103 10.56 8.78 6.39
C GLY A 103 10.19 7.74 5.35
N PHE A 104 10.56 6.49 5.61
CA PHE A 104 10.25 5.35 4.75
C PHE A 104 9.89 4.14 5.60
N ALA A 105 8.76 3.50 5.34
CA ALA A 105 8.31 2.33 6.07
C ALA A 105 7.60 1.32 5.14
N ILE A 106 8.03 0.08 5.19
CA ILE A 106 7.35 -1.02 4.48
C ILE A 106 6.10 -1.45 5.26
N ILE A 107 4.96 -1.50 4.59
CA ILE A 107 3.70 -2.02 5.13
C ILE A 107 3.62 -3.53 4.91
N SER A 108 3.84 -3.96 3.68
CA SER A 108 3.82 -5.38 3.32
C SER A 108 4.73 -5.66 2.14
N VAL A 109 5.37 -6.80 2.18
CA VAL A 109 6.15 -7.36 1.07
C VAL A 109 5.96 -8.86 1.04
N ASN A 110 5.34 -9.36 -0.03
CA ASN A 110 5.10 -10.79 -0.24
C ASN A 110 5.95 -11.34 -1.40
N ASP A 111 7.09 -10.72 -1.64
CA ASP A 111 8.01 -11.08 -2.71
C ASP A 111 8.93 -12.26 -2.33
N THR A 112 9.86 -12.60 -3.20
CA THR A 112 10.74 -13.77 -3.05
C THR A 112 11.65 -13.64 -1.83
N PRO A 113 11.62 -14.62 -0.88
CA PRO A 113 12.49 -14.63 0.28
C PRO A 113 13.97 -14.59 -0.11
N GLY A 114 14.76 -13.79 0.61
CA GLY A 114 16.19 -13.62 0.37
C GLY A 114 16.57 -12.77 -0.86
N TYR A 115 15.59 -12.33 -1.63
CA TYR A 115 15.73 -11.45 -2.79
C TYR A 115 14.79 -10.24 -2.68
N GLY A 116 13.61 -10.29 -3.22
CA GLY A 116 12.67 -9.18 -3.21
C GLY A 116 12.30 -8.68 -1.82
N MET A 117 12.22 -9.57 -0.83
CA MET A 117 11.99 -9.20 0.57
C MET A 117 13.09 -8.31 1.19
N LYS A 118 14.27 -8.20 0.56
CA LYS A 118 15.36 -7.33 1.05
C LYS A 118 14.97 -5.85 1.10
N VAL A 119 13.96 -5.41 0.37
CA VAL A 119 13.46 -4.04 0.47
C VAL A 119 12.86 -3.72 1.84
N ALA A 120 12.53 -4.74 2.65
CA ALA A 120 12.07 -4.59 4.02
C ALA A 120 13.18 -4.68 5.07
N GLU A 121 14.42 -4.93 4.66
CA GLU A 121 15.56 -4.93 5.59
C GLU A 121 15.88 -3.52 6.06
N GLN A 122 16.26 -3.38 7.33
CA GLN A 122 16.53 -2.09 7.95
C GLN A 122 17.61 -1.28 7.21
N ASP A 123 18.66 -1.96 6.72
CA ASP A 123 19.73 -1.34 5.93
C ASP A 123 19.20 -0.63 4.66
N TYR A 124 18.19 -1.19 4.00
CA TYR A 124 17.57 -0.54 2.85
C TYR A 124 16.69 0.64 3.25
N ILE A 125 15.91 0.49 4.32
CA ILE A 125 15.07 1.55 4.88
C ILE A 125 15.94 2.74 5.30
N ASP A 126 17.05 2.50 5.98
CA ASP A 126 17.97 3.54 6.44
C ASP A 126 18.63 4.29 5.26
N ARG A 127 18.92 3.60 4.16
CA ARG A 127 19.47 4.23 2.94
C ARG A 127 18.47 5.12 2.20
N MET A 128 17.17 4.97 2.45
CA MET A 128 16.15 5.85 1.88
C MET A 128 16.10 7.20 2.61
N GLN A 129 16.49 7.25 3.88
CA GLN A 129 16.42 8.46 4.67
C GLN A 129 17.29 9.58 4.08
N GLY A 130 16.69 10.73 3.83
CA GLY A 130 17.38 11.92 3.32
C GLY A 130 17.70 11.90 1.82
N VAL A 131 17.25 10.89 1.07
CA VAL A 131 17.38 10.88 -0.40
C VAL A 131 16.59 12.05 -0.98
N ALA A 132 17.27 12.90 -1.75
CA ALA A 132 16.65 14.05 -2.38
C ALA A 132 15.88 13.70 -3.65
N VAL A 133 14.95 14.56 -4.04
CA VAL A 133 14.05 14.36 -5.20
C VAL A 133 14.78 14.15 -6.53
N ASP A 134 15.99 14.72 -6.66
CA ASP A 134 16.85 14.66 -7.85
C ASP A 134 17.99 13.62 -7.72
N ALA A 135 18.07 12.94 -6.57
CA ALA A 135 19.07 11.93 -6.33
C ALA A 135 18.65 10.56 -6.87
N GLU A 136 19.63 9.71 -7.16
CA GLU A 136 19.39 8.33 -7.53
C GLU A 136 18.91 7.52 -6.33
N ILE A 137 17.76 6.86 -6.47
CA ILE A 137 17.19 6.04 -5.41
C ILE A 137 18.01 4.74 -5.27
N PRO A 138 18.43 4.36 -4.06
CA PRO A 138 19.24 3.18 -3.83
C PRO A 138 18.58 1.90 -4.34
N LEU A 139 19.35 1.09 -5.10
CA LEU A 139 18.92 -0.22 -5.57
C LEU A 139 19.61 -1.34 -4.77
N ILE A 140 19.02 -2.54 -4.79
CA ILE A 140 19.54 -3.72 -4.09
C ILE A 140 20.05 -4.72 -5.12
N SER A 141 21.34 -5.05 -5.03
CA SER A 141 21.93 -6.11 -5.84
C SER A 141 21.29 -7.46 -5.53
N GLY A 142 20.80 -8.15 -6.57
CA GLY A 142 20.03 -9.39 -6.44
C GLY A 142 18.54 -9.21 -6.14
N ALA A 143 18.08 -7.98 -5.91
CA ALA A 143 16.65 -7.62 -5.81
C ALA A 143 16.29 -6.46 -6.75
N THR A 144 16.97 -6.35 -7.87
CA THR A 144 16.91 -5.19 -8.79
C THR A 144 15.48 -4.89 -9.24
N ILE A 145 14.74 -5.90 -9.68
CA ILE A 145 13.36 -5.71 -10.17
C ILE A 145 12.47 -5.10 -9.09
N THR A 146 12.53 -5.63 -7.87
CA THR A 146 11.70 -5.14 -6.77
C THR A 146 12.13 -3.76 -6.31
N SER A 147 13.44 -3.51 -6.19
CA SER A 147 13.94 -2.18 -5.77
C SER A 147 13.75 -1.11 -6.85
N GLU A 148 13.81 -1.46 -8.15
CA GLU A 148 13.44 -0.55 -9.24
C GLU A 148 11.94 -0.22 -9.22
N SER A 149 11.08 -1.19 -8.89
CA SER A 149 9.65 -0.94 -8.75
C SER A 149 9.36 0.01 -7.57
N VAL A 150 10.04 -0.20 -6.44
CA VAL A 150 9.99 0.74 -5.31
C VAL A 150 10.46 2.12 -5.71
N ALA A 151 11.58 2.22 -6.44
CA ALA A 151 12.11 3.50 -6.93
C ALA A 151 11.11 4.24 -7.85
N LYS A 152 10.42 3.52 -8.74
CA LYS A 152 9.38 4.11 -9.61
C LYS A 152 8.24 4.71 -8.79
N GLY A 153 7.77 4.01 -7.76
CA GLY A 153 6.71 4.53 -6.89
C GLY A 153 7.16 5.75 -6.08
N ILE A 154 8.40 5.79 -5.62
CA ILE A 154 8.98 6.97 -4.96
C ILE A 154 9.08 8.15 -5.94
N THR A 155 9.49 7.90 -7.19
CA THR A 155 9.53 8.95 -8.23
C THR A 155 8.15 9.52 -8.47
N ALA A 156 7.11 8.67 -8.59
CA ALA A 156 5.72 9.12 -8.73
C ALA A 156 5.28 9.97 -7.52
N ALA A 157 5.67 9.57 -6.30
CA ALA A 157 5.39 10.34 -5.10
C ALA A 157 6.07 11.72 -5.12
N PHE A 158 7.31 11.81 -5.58
CA PHE A 158 8.00 13.09 -5.75
C PHE A 158 7.34 13.98 -6.81
N GLU A 159 6.90 13.42 -7.93
CA GLU A 159 6.20 14.17 -8.98
C GLU A 159 4.88 14.73 -8.46
N LEU A 160 4.10 13.93 -7.76
CA LEU A 160 2.87 14.39 -7.13
C LEU A 160 3.13 15.43 -6.05
N ASN A 161 4.18 15.27 -5.22
CA ASN A 161 4.57 16.22 -4.18
C ASN A 161 4.81 17.63 -4.75
N LYS A 162 5.48 17.72 -5.89
CA LYS A 162 5.68 19.00 -6.60
C LYS A 162 4.36 19.64 -7.03
N SER A 163 3.39 18.83 -7.47
CA SER A 163 2.10 19.35 -7.90
C SER A 163 1.21 19.82 -6.73
N LEU A 164 1.36 19.22 -5.56
CA LEU A 164 0.65 19.59 -4.34
C LEU A 164 1.28 20.80 -3.62
N GLY A 165 2.39 21.32 -4.13
CA GLY A 165 3.10 22.47 -3.52
C GLY A 165 3.84 22.09 -2.24
N GLY A 166 4.19 20.83 -2.08
CA GLY A 166 5.11 20.36 -1.06
C GLY A 166 6.51 20.87 -1.40
N ASN A 167 7.02 21.79 -0.59
CA ASN A 167 8.42 22.24 -0.58
C ASN A 167 9.16 21.45 0.45
#